data_d7e44f5c5f991e8c2a1df43c9a8ca6d9
#
_entry.id   d7e44f5c5f991e8c2a1df43c9a8ca6d9
#
_cell.length_a   1.000
_cell.length_b   1.000
_cell.length_c   1.000
_cell.angle_alpha   90.00
_cell.angle_beta   90.00
_cell.angle_gamma   90.00
#
_symmetry.space_group_name_H-M   'P 1'
#
loop_
_entity.id
_entity.type
_entity.pdbx_description
1 polymer ?
#
loop_
_entity_poly.entity_id
_entity_poly.type
_entity_poly.pdbx_seq_one_letter_code
_entity_poly.pdbx_strand_id
1 'polypeptide(L)'
;MMPKTVAVGVLIVFLHEMSYAQPGQAPGRCESLQGLKLPDTVITSAQFVAAGAFVLPPGATSLLPGASFKTVPAFCRVTGVIRPTSDSDIRFEVWLPDAGWNGNFQGMGNGGFAGAIDYGAPGFTGLAAAVSRGSATAATDTGHQGRDNDARWAPGHPEKVVDYGYRAIHLMTVQGKATTTAFYGKAPRRSYFISCSNGGRQGLMEAQRYPGDYDGIISGAPANFFTHLIAGHAWNAQALEADPASYISARKLPAIEAAALAACDALDGLKDGLIDDPARCRFDPGVLLCKDEESDGCLTAPQLAALRKVYDGPRDATGKSLFPGYAPGAETGLLGWGQWITGTAPGTSAQSAFGANFFKYMVFEDEAWDYRRLDYARDVQVADRKLGKTLNATDPDLGAFRARGGKLILYHGGCDAAIPLQNTVDYYNGVTAKLRTKQADSFVRFFSAPGMKHCLLGPGPNMFGQFGVPMGDAGHDVTAALERWVEQGVAPDRIVAAKWKLDLNRDSGIARTRLLCAWPQVARYKGSGSTDEAESFVCTTR
;
A
#
# COMPACT_ATOMS: atom_id res chain seq x y z
N MET A 1 36.65 5.63 -90.50
CA MET A 1 35.43 5.55 -89.66
C MET A 1 35.87 5.42 -88.24
N MET A 2 35.81 6.52 -87.50
CA MET A 2 36.17 6.54 -86.08
C MET A 2 34.90 6.37 -85.22
N PRO A 3 34.89 5.56 -84.09
CA PRO A 3 33.76 5.53 -83.21
C PRO A 3 33.82 6.69 -82.19
N LYS A 4 32.68 7.31 -82.00
CA LYS A 4 32.45 8.38 -81.00
C LYS A 4 32.33 7.80 -79.58
N THR A 5 33.21 8.27 -78.70
CA THR A 5 33.15 7.96 -77.23
C THR A 5 32.11 8.87 -76.61
N VAL A 6 31.13 8.26 -75.95
CA VAL A 6 30.13 8.93 -75.09
C VAL A 6 30.64 8.92 -73.66
N ALA A 7 30.90 10.08 -73.06
CA ALA A 7 31.23 10.25 -71.68
C ALA A 7 29.94 10.30 -70.84
N VAL A 8 29.74 9.34 -69.93
CA VAL A 8 28.66 9.34 -68.93
C VAL A 8 29.19 10.07 -67.69
N GLY A 9 28.68 11.25 -67.40
CA GLY A 9 28.95 11.99 -66.18
C GLY A 9 28.13 11.42 -65.05
N VAL A 10 28.80 10.88 -64.03
CA VAL A 10 28.16 10.47 -62.76
C VAL A 10 28.00 11.70 -61.88
N LEU A 11 26.76 12.13 -61.68
CA LEU A 11 26.40 13.19 -60.75
C LEU A 11 26.33 12.58 -59.34
N ILE A 12 27.35 12.82 -58.51
CA ILE A 12 27.32 12.41 -57.07
C ILE A 12 26.51 13.49 -56.34
N VAL A 13 25.27 13.13 -55.96
CA VAL A 13 24.45 13.93 -55.07
C VAL A 13 24.87 13.62 -53.63
N PHE A 14 25.56 14.55 -52.98
CA PHE A 14 25.78 14.51 -51.53
C PHE A 14 24.45 14.78 -50.85
N LEU A 15 23.78 13.73 -50.40
CA LEU A 15 22.72 13.83 -49.41
C LEU A 15 23.37 14.22 -48.07
N HIS A 16 23.26 15.47 -47.68
CA HIS A 16 23.46 15.90 -46.31
C HIS A 16 22.33 15.29 -45.50
N GLU A 17 22.64 14.24 -44.73
CA GLU A 17 21.77 13.83 -43.65
C GLU A 17 21.67 14.98 -42.65
N MET A 18 20.59 15.74 -42.73
CA MET A 18 20.18 16.61 -41.64
C MET A 18 19.80 15.70 -40.48
N SER A 19 20.75 15.46 -39.57
CA SER A 19 20.51 14.91 -38.26
C SER A 19 19.53 15.86 -37.55
N TYR A 20 18.25 15.52 -37.51
CA TYR A 20 17.30 16.17 -36.63
C TYR A 20 17.77 15.87 -35.21
N ALA A 21 18.54 16.76 -34.61
CA ALA A 21 18.77 16.80 -33.19
C ALA A 21 17.38 16.89 -32.55
N GLN A 22 16.97 15.84 -31.84
CA GLN A 22 15.86 15.94 -30.90
C GLN A 22 16.15 17.17 -30.02
N PRO A 23 15.12 17.94 -29.61
CA PRO A 23 15.34 19.05 -28.70
C PRO A 23 15.87 18.48 -27.39
N GLY A 24 17.18 18.31 -27.33
CA GLY A 24 17.93 17.95 -26.14
C GLY A 24 17.81 19.09 -25.15
N GLN A 25 17.52 18.77 -23.93
CA GLN A 25 17.54 19.72 -22.82
C GLN A 25 18.89 20.46 -22.83
N ALA A 26 18.85 21.75 -22.44
CA ALA A 26 20.08 22.49 -22.20
C ALA A 26 20.93 21.71 -21.17
N PRO A 27 22.19 21.39 -21.48
CA PRO A 27 23.07 20.72 -20.53
C PRO A 27 23.07 21.49 -19.20
N GLY A 28 22.79 20.81 -18.07
CA GLY A 28 22.81 21.43 -16.73
C GLY A 28 21.44 21.77 -16.13
N ARG A 29 20.29 21.51 -16.80
CA ARG A 29 18.98 21.82 -16.22
C ARG A 29 18.71 21.04 -14.93
N CYS A 30 19.03 19.76 -14.90
CA CYS A 30 18.88 18.93 -13.70
C CYS A 30 19.86 19.36 -12.60
N GLU A 31 21.12 19.51 -12.98
CA GLU A 31 22.23 19.87 -12.09
C GLU A 31 22.04 21.26 -11.46
N SER A 32 21.35 22.19 -12.14
CA SER A 32 21.01 23.51 -11.59
C SER A 32 20.17 23.45 -10.32
N LEU A 33 19.40 22.37 -10.11
CA LEU A 33 18.63 22.16 -8.90
C LEU A 33 19.48 21.92 -7.65
N GLN A 34 20.78 21.62 -7.80
CA GLN A 34 21.71 21.52 -6.67
C GLN A 34 21.76 22.82 -5.84
N GLY A 35 21.56 23.96 -6.50
CA GLY A 35 21.54 25.28 -5.86
C GLY A 35 20.18 25.74 -5.35
N LEU A 36 19.13 24.92 -5.51
CA LEU A 36 17.76 25.29 -5.14
C LEU A 36 17.66 25.51 -3.63
N LYS A 37 17.15 26.67 -3.21
CA LYS A 37 16.93 27.02 -1.80
C LYS A 37 15.50 26.71 -1.41
N LEU A 38 15.33 25.80 -0.47
CA LEU A 38 14.06 25.37 0.07
C LEU A 38 14.11 25.51 1.60
N PRO A 39 12.99 25.83 2.28
CA PRO A 39 12.95 25.94 3.75
C PRO A 39 13.42 24.65 4.43
N ASP A 40 14.28 24.79 5.45
CA ASP A 40 14.80 23.70 6.28
C ASP A 40 15.43 22.54 5.49
N THR A 41 15.84 22.78 4.22
CA THR A 41 16.19 21.72 3.28
C THR A 41 17.55 21.98 2.63
N VAL A 42 18.33 20.91 2.56
CA VAL A 42 19.58 20.86 1.79
C VAL A 42 19.41 19.86 0.65
N ILE A 43 19.54 20.33 -0.60
CA ILE A 43 19.66 19.43 -1.76
C ILE A 43 21.07 18.84 -1.72
N THR A 44 21.16 17.52 -1.62
CA THR A 44 22.43 16.80 -1.53
C THR A 44 22.97 16.36 -2.88
N SER A 45 22.08 16.13 -3.85
CA SER A 45 22.43 15.81 -5.23
C SER A 45 21.30 16.16 -6.19
N ALA A 46 21.66 16.58 -7.41
CA ALA A 46 20.74 16.68 -8.52
C ALA A 46 21.46 16.16 -9.79
N GLN A 47 20.99 15.03 -10.33
CA GLN A 47 21.71 14.31 -11.39
C GLN A 47 20.73 13.79 -12.44
N PHE A 48 21.09 13.96 -13.71
CA PHE A 48 20.39 13.33 -14.82
C PHE A 48 20.66 11.81 -14.82
N VAL A 49 19.61 11.02 -14.91
CA VAL A 49 19.66 9.57 -15.04
C VAL A 49 19.10 9.18 -16.40
N ALA A 50 19.94 8.61 -17.26
CA ALA A 50 19.53 8.15 -18.59
C ALA A 50 18.51 6.99 -18.48
N ALA A 51 17.71 6.79 -19.54
CA ALA A 51 16.74 5.71 -19.58
C ALA A 51 17.41 4.35 -19.30
N GLY A 52 16.86 3.60 -18.36
CA GLY A 52 17.37 2.30 -17.95
C GLY A 52 18.67 2.29 -17.15
N ALA A 53 19.24 3.45 -16.83
CA ALA A 53 20.53 3.56 -16.14
C ALA A 53 20.42 3.64 -14.60
N PHE A 54 19.22 3.67 -14.04
CA PHE A 54 19.07 3.72 -12.58
C PHE A 54 19.55 2.43 -11.92
N VAL A 55 20.35 2.59 -10.88
CA VAL A 55 20.83 1.51 -10.01
C VAL A 55 20.39 1.82 -8.58
N LEU A 56 19.87 0.82 -7.89
CA LEU A 56 19.48 0.96 -6.49
C LEU A 56 20.69 1.40 -5.64
N PRO A 57 20.52 2.38 -4.76
CA PRO A 57 21.56 2.75 -3.80
C PRO A 57 21.98 1.55 -2.92
N PRO A 58 23.23 1.50 -2.45
CA PRO A 58 23.66 0.45 -1.53
C PRO A 58 22.77 0.36 -0.29
N GLY A 59 22.33 -0.85 0.04
CA GLY A 59 21.42 -1.10 1.18
C GLY A 59 19.94 -0.81 0.91
N ALA A 60 19.58 -0.22 -0.23
CA ALA A 60 18.18 -0.07 -0.61
C ALA A 60 17.59 -1.42 -1.03
N THR A 61 16.33 -1.63 -0.69
CA THR A 61 15.58 -2.83 -1.06
C THR A 61 14.46 -2.45 -2.04
N SER A 62 14.11 -3.38 -2.91
CA SER A 62 12.89 -3.33 -3.71
C SER A 62 11.92 -4.37 -3.18
N LEU A 63 10.62 -4.07 -3.24
CA LEU A 63 9.56 -5.02 -2.88
C LEU A 63 9.66 -6.32 -3.70
N LEU A 64 10.19 -6.22 -4.93
CA LEU A 64 10.44 -7.38 -5.80
C LEU A 64 11.95 -7.65 -5.87
N PRO A 65 12.44 -8.73 -5.25
CA PRO A 65 13.83 -9.13 -5.40
C PRO A 65 14.19 -9.30 -6.89
N GLY A 66 15.32 -8.70 -7.30
CA GLY A 66 15.76 -8.76 -8.71
C GLY A 66 15.01 -7.83 -9.66
N ALA A 67 14.23 -6.87 -9.15
CA ALA A 67 13.57 -5.85 -9.98
C ALA A 67 14.58 -5.16 -10.91
N SER A 68 14.25 -5.11 -12.19
CA SER A 68 15.07 -4.47 -13.22
C SER A 68 14.54 -3.08 -13.52
N PHE A 69 15.39 -2.07 -13.41
CA PHE A 69 15.05 -0.67 -13.73
C PHE A 69 15.33 -0.30 -15.20
N LYS A 70 15.62 -1.26 -16.06
CA LYS A 70 15.96 -1.04 -17.49
C LYS A 70 14.85 -0.38 -18.30
N THR A 71 13.61 -0.46 -17.85
CA THR A 71 12.46 0.15 -18.53
C THR A 71 12.06 1.52 -17.99
N VAL A 72 12.75 2.01 -16.95
CA VAL A 72 12.49 3.36 -16.39
C VAL A 72 12.93 4.40 -17.41
N PRO A 73 12.10 5.39 -17.77
CA PRO A 73 12.48 6.47 -18.69
C PRO A 73 13.58 7.34 -18.09
N ALA A 74 14.19 8.20 -18.89
CA ALA A 74 15.16 9.18 -18.40
C ALA A 74 14.47 10.19 -17.46
N PHE A 75 15.16 10.56 -16.38
CA PHE A 75 14.64 11.50 -15.38
C PHE A 75 15.75 12.26 -14.67
N CYS A 76 15.41 13.42 -14.13
CA CYS A 76 16.26 14.12 -13.17
C CYS A 76 16.00 13.58 -11.78
N ARG A 77 17.02 13.03 -11.10
CA ARG A 77 17.00 12.57 -9.73
C ARG A 77 17.53 13.65 -8.82
N VAL A 78 16.70 14.11 -7.89
CA VAL A 78 17.06 15.07 -6.85
C VAL A 78 16.97 14.37 -5.51
N THR A 79 18.04 14.45 -4.70
CA THR A 79 18.07 13.95 -3.34
C THR A 79 18.27 15.09 -2.37
N GLY A 80 17.72 14.99 -1.17
CA GLY A 80 17.87 16.03 -0.16
C GLY A 80 17.52 15.56 1.23
N VAL A 81 17.75 16.45 2.19
CA VAL A 81 17.45 16.26 3.60
C VAL A 81 16.70 17.48 4.13
N ILE A 82 15.60 17.24 4.84
CA ILE A 82 14.78 18.27 5.49
C ILE A 82 14.98 18.15 7.00
N ARG A 83 15.30 19.27 7.66
CA ARG A 83 15.57 19.35 9.11
C ARG A 83 14.75 20.45 9.74
N PRO A 84 13.44 20.24 9.97
CA PRO A 84 12.57 21.24 10.59
C PRO A 84 12.87 21.44 12.09
N THR A 85 13.54 20.49 12.71
CA THR A 85 14.03 20.56 14.11
C THR A 85 15.44 20.01 14.19
N SER A 86 16.11 20.21 15.33
CA SER A 86 17.47 19.67 15.57
C SER A 86 17.53 18.15 15.65
N ASP A 87 16.39 17.47 15.92
CA ASP A 87 16.28 16.01 16.00
C ASP A 87 15.82 15.37 14.66
N SER A 88 15.34 16.18 13.71
CA SER A 88 14.84 15.71 12.42
C SER A 88 15.96 15.49 11.42
N ASP A 89 15.89 14.38 10.66
CA ASP A 89 16.78 14.07 9.52
C ASP A 89 15.98 13.36 8.43
N ILE A 90 15.04 14.08 7.79
CA ILE A 90 14.10 13.53 6.82
C ILE A 90 14.78 13.50 5.45
N ARG A 91 15.19 12.32 4.99
CA ARG A 91 15.73 12.15 3.64
C ARG A 91 14.59 11.98 2.65
N PHE A 92 14.74 12.58 1.48
CA PHE A 92 13.76 12.47 0.41
C PHE A 92 14.42 12.43 -0.96
N GLU A 93 13.70 11.88 -1.91
CA GLU A 93 14.05 11.94 -3.32
C GLU A 93 12.89 12.47 -4.15
N VAL A 94 13.22 13.22 -5.21
CA VAL A 94 12.27 13.67 -6.24
C VAL A 94 12.77 13.19 -7.59
N TRP A 95 11.93 12.49 -8.33
CA TRP A 95 12.21 12.05 -9.68
C TRP A 95 11.32 12.81 -10.67
N LEU A 96 11.94 13.46 -11.63
CA LEU A 96 11.29 14.38 -12.58
C LEU A 96 11.49 13.83 -13.98
N PRO A 97 10.44 13.32 -14.68
CA PRO A 97 10.55 12.87 -16.07
C PRO A 97 11.29 13.88 -16.94
N ASP A 98 12.31 13.43 -17.68
CA ASP A 98 13.08 14.29 -18.58
C ASP A 98 12.22 14.74 -19.76
N ALA A 99 11.39 13.85 -20.27
CA ALA A 99 10.41 14.10 -21.31
C ALA A 99 9.05 13.51 -20.94
N GLY A 100 7.98 14.01 -21.56
CA GLY A 100 6.65 13.43 -21.39
C GLY A 100 6.00 13.65 -20.02
N TRP A 101 6.43 14.66 -19.24
CA TRP A 101 5.74 15.00 -18.00
C TRP A 101 4.26 15.30 -18.25
N ASN A 102 3.38 14.55 -17.60
CA ASN A 102 1.93 14.64 -17.76
C ASN A 102 1.30 15.85 -17.01
N GLY A 103 2.10 16.67 -16.32
CA GLY A 103 1.65 17.80 -15.53
C GLY A 103 1.23 17.44 -14.09
N ASN A 104 1.39 16.20 -13.68
CA ASN A 104 0.98 15.74 -12.36
C ASN A 104 2.19 15.51 -11.43
N PHE A 105 1.95 15.61 -10.12
CA PHE A 105 2.85 15.21 -9.06
C PHE A 105 2.26 14.02 -8.30
N GLN A 106 3.09 13.03 -7.99
CA GLN A 106 2.67 11.87 -7.20
C GLN A 106 3.58 11.68 -5.99
N GLY A 107 3.03 11.80 -4.78
CA GLY A 107 3.69 11.41 -3.55
C GLY A 107 3.53 9.91 -3.28
N MET A 108 4.58 9.32 -2.70
CA MET A 108 4.62 7.90 -2.33
C MET A 108 4.79 7.76 -0.82
N GLY A 109 4.10 6.77 -0.24
CA GLY A 109 4.26 6.40 1.17
C GLY A 109 5.17 5.19 1.37
N ASN A 110 5.26 4.72 2.61
CA ASN A 110 6.11 3.61 3.02
C ASN A 110 5.31 2.51 3.73
N GLY A 111 5.90 1.29 3.81
CA GLY A 111 5.39 0.19 4.63
C GLY A 111 5.91 0.21 6.08
N GLY A 112 5.24 -0.51 6.96
CA GLY A 112 5.68 -0.76 8.33
C GLY A 112 6.02 0.49 9.14
N PHE A 113 7.15 0.45 9.84
CA PHE A 113 7.72 1.61 10.54
C PHE A 113 8.58 2.49 9.63
N ALA A 114 8.49 2.34 8.30
CA ALA A 114 9.26 3.07 7.30
C ALA A 114 10.79 2.85 7.40
N GLY A 115 11.60 3.91 7.36
CA GLY A 115 13.05 3.84 7.50
C GLY A 115 13.81 3.68 6.19
N ALA A 116 13.13 3.70 5.04
CA ALA A 116 13.73 3.64 3.72
C ALA A 116 12.87 4.36 2.68
N ILE A 117 13.50 4.83 1.61
CA ILE A 117 12.82 5.36 0.44
C ILE A 117 12.32 4.19 -0.42
N ASP A 118 11.05 4.21 -0.82
CA ASP A 118 10.47 3.20 -1.72
C ASP A 118 10.78 3.52 -3.18
N TYR A 119 11.80 2.88 -3.71
CA TYR A 119 12.14 2.97 -5.14
C TYR A 119 11.17 2.17 -6.01
N GLY A 120 10.51 1.19 -5.44
CA GLY A 120 9.56 0.32 -6.10
C GLY A 120 10.19 -0.62 -7.13
N ALA A 121 9.38 -0.95 -8.13
CA ALA A 121 9.78 -1.68 -9.33
C ALA A 121 9.07 -1.05 -10.53
N PRO A 122 9.73 -0.91 -11.70
CA PRO A 122 9.11 -0.34 -12.89
C PRO A 122 7.81 -1.05 -13.24
N GLY A 123 6.75 -0.26 -13.44
CA GLY A 123 5.42 -0.78 -13.75
C GLY A 123 4.75 -1.53 -12.60
N PHE A 124 5.24 -1.40 -11.34
CA PHE A 124 4.64 -2.08 -10.21
C PHE A 124 4.43 -1.18 -8.98
N THR A 125 5.46 -0.57 -8.40
CA THR A 125 5.32 0.28 -7.19
C THR A 125 6.34 1.41 -7.18
N GLY A 126 6.19 2.34 -6.23
CA GLY A 126 7.20 3.33 -5.84
C GLY A 126 7.51 4.38 -6.90
N LEU A 127 8.65 5.05 -6.72
CA LEU A 127 9.13 6.11 -7.60
C LEU A 127 9.22 5.67 -9.07
N ALA A 128 9.69 4.44 -9.31
CA ALA A 128 9.86 3.92 -10.67
C ALA A 128 8.53 3.75 -11.41
N ALA A 129 7.46 3.33 -10.73
CA ALA A 129 6.14 3.22 -11.34
C ALA A 129 5.57 4.60 -11.69
N ALA A 130 5.67 5.56 -10.76
CA ALA A 130 5.13 6.90 -10.94
C ALA A 130 5.83 7.66 -12.08
N VAL A 131 7.17 7.62 -12.14
CA VAL A 131 7.92 8.28 -13.23
C VAL A 131 7.64 7.62 -14.57
N SER A 132 7.41 6.29 -14.62
CA SER A 132 7.03 5.57 -15.84
C SER A 132 5.64 5.94 -16.35
N ARG A 133 4.74 6.43 -15.47
CA ARG A 133 3.45 7.02 -15.86
C ARG A 133 3.55 8.49 -16.29
N GLY A 134 4.76 9.06 -16.30
CA GLY A 134 5.01 10.45 -16.65
C GLY A 134 4.75 11.45 -15.53
N SER A 135 4.55 11.02 -14.29
CA SER A 135 4.40 11.94 -13.16
C SER A 135 5.75 12.35 -12.58
N ALA A 136 5.89 13.60 -12.19
CA ALA A 136 6.90 13.98 -11.20
C ALA A 136 6.54 13.31 -9.88
N THR A 137 7.52 12.75 -9.17
CA THR A 137 7.21 11.94 -7.99
C THR A 137 8.23 12.14 -6.87
N ALA A 138 7.80 11.95 -5.62
CA ALA A 138 8.66 12.02 -4.45
C ALA A 138 8.34 10.94 -3.42
N ALA A 139 9.39 10.52 -2.71
CA ALA A 139 9.33 9.61 -1.58
C ALA A 139 10.33 10.02 -0.48
N THR A 140 10.12 9.55 0.75
CA THR A 140 10.96 9.87 1.92
C THR A 140 11.20 8.65 2.78
N ASP A 141 12.26 8.64 3.59
CA ASP A 141 12.51 7.64 4.64
C ASP A 141 11.73 7.90 5.94
N THR A 142 11.00 9.01 6.01
CA THR A 142 10.24 9.49 7.18
C THR A 142 11.09 9.92 8.40
N GLY A 143 12.34 10.32 8.19
CA GLY A 143 13.16 10.95 9.22
C GLY A 143 14.04 10.00 10.03
N HIS A 144 14.12 8.75 9.62
CA HIS A 144 15.02 7.75 10.21
C HIS A 144 15.43 6.69 9.18
N GLN A 145 16.39 5.85 9.54
CA GLN A 145 16.81 4.73 8.71
C GLN A 145 16.74 3.43 9.50
N GLY A 146 16.30 2.38 8.83
CA GLY A 146 16.15 1.06 9.42
C GLY A 146 15.31 0.12 8.58
N ARG A 147 15.05 -1.06 9.14
CA ARG A 147 14.10 -2.01 8.55
C ARG A 147 12.68 -1.58 8.90
N ASP A 148 11.73 -1.97 8.09
CA ASP A 148 10.30 -1.64 8.23
C ASP A 148 9.63 -2.13 9.52
N ASN A 149 10.27 -2.99 10.29
CA ASN A 149 9.80 -3.46 11.59
C ASN A 149 10.72 -3.05 12.78
N ASP A 150 11.71 -2.19 12.54
CA ASP A 150 12.66 -1.71 13.56
C ASP A 150 12.21 -0.36 14.12
N ALA A 151 11.96 -0.29 15.42
CA ALA A 151 11.59 0.93 16.12
C ALA A 151 12.68 1.47 17.07
N ARG A 152 13.91 0.92 17.05
CA ARG A 152 15.03 1.35 17.92
C ARG A 152 15.48 2.78 17.70
N TRP A 153 15.01 3.41 16.63
CA TRP A 153 15.25 4.82 16.33
C TRP A 153 14.40 5.78 17.17
N ALA A 154 13.34 5.30 17.84
CA ALA A 154 12.35 6.16 18.51
C ALA A 154 12.72 6.61 19.94
N PRO A 155 13.35 5.79 20.81
CA PRO A 155 13.64 6.18 22.19
C PRO A 155 14.50 7.45 22.24
N GLY A 156 14.06 8.45 23.02
CA GLY A 156 14.75 9.73 23.14
C GLY A 156 14.64 10.67 21.93
N HIS A 157 13.89 10.28 20.88
CA HIS A 157 13.73 11.03 19.63
C HIS A 157 12.25 11.36 19.33
N PRO A 158 11.58 12.19 20.14
CA PRO A 158 10.15 12.48 19.97
C PRO A 158 9.84 13.16 18.62
N GLU A 159 10.77 13.98 18.10
CA GLU A 159 10.56 14.65 16.82
C GLU A 159 10.63 13.69 15.63
N LYS A 160 11.45 12.64 15.69
CA LYS A 160 11.43 11.56 14.69
C LYS A 160 10.12 10.78 14.69
N VAL A 161 9.50 10.60 15.86
CA VAL A 161 8.16 9.99 15.96
C VAL A 161 7.11 10.88 15.30
N VAL A 162 7.24 12.20 15.42
CA VAL A 162 6.37 13.17 14.72
C VAL A 162 6.63 13.13 13.22
N ASP A 163 7.90 13.06 12.79
CA ASP A 163 8.30 12.93 11.39
C ASP A 163 7.66 11.68 10.76
N TYR A 164 7.86 10.52 11.38
CA TYR A 164 7.23 9.25 10.97
C TYR A 164 5.70 9.33 10.98
N GLY A 165 5.13 10.00 11.98
CA GLY A 165 3.69 10.10 12.18
C GLY A 165 2.97 10.77 11.02
N TYR A 166 3.47 11.93 10.57
CA TYR A 166 2.81 12.73 9.54
C TYR A 166 3.72 13.80 8.90
N ARG A 167 4.70 14.40 9.63
CA ARG A 167 5.40 15.59 9.17
C ARG A 167 6.28 15.34 7.95
N ALA A 168 6.93 14.18 7.89
CA ALA A 168 7.86 13.88 6.79
C ALA A 168 7.15 13.78 5.44
N ILE A 169 5.96 13.16 5.38
CA ILE A 169 5.19 13.07 4.12
C ILE A 169 4.74 14.45 3.67
N HIS A 170 4.23 15.27 4.57
CA HIS A 170 3.85 16.65 4.27
C HIS A 170 5.02 17.46 3.73
N LEU A 171 6.14 17.49 4.45
CA LEU A 171 7.32 18.27 4.04
C LEU A 171 7.92 17.74 2.72
N MET A 172 8.01 16.43 2.53
CA MET A 172 8.42 15.83 1.27
C MET A 172 7.50 16.29 0.12
N THR A 173 6.19 16.35 0.36
CA THR A 173 5.20 16.82 -0.63
C THR A 173 5.42 18.29 -1.00
N VAL A 174 5.58 19.15 0.00
CA VAL A 174 5.84 20.59 -0.22
C VAL A 174 7.14 20.80 -1.01
N GLN A 175 8.24 20.15 -0.57
CA GLN A 175 9.54 20.30 -1.22
C GLN A 175 9.57 19.62 -2.61
N GLY A 176 8.89 18.48 -2.77
CA GLY A 176 8.76 17.79 -4.04
C GLY A 176 8.02 18.65 -5.09
N LYS A 177 6.92 19.30 -4.70
CA LYS A 177 6.19 20.24 -5.59
C LYS A 177 7.02 21.48 -5.93
N ALA A 178 7.74 22.02 -4.96
CA ALA A 178 8.62 23.18 -5.20
C ALA A 178 9.76 22.81 -6.17
N THR A 179 10.39 21.65 -5.98
CA THR A 179 11.41 21.11 -6.89
C THR A 179 10.85 20.86 -8.29
N THR A 180 9.65 20.30 -8.39
CA THR A 180 8.93 20.11 -9.66
C THR A 180 8.69 21.43 -10.36
N THR A 181 8.25 22.45 -9.62
CA THR A 181 8.02 23.80 -10.16
C THR A 181 9.31 24.44 -10.66
N ALA A 182 10.40 24.31 -9.92
CA ALA A 182 11.71 24.82 -10.30
C ALA A 182 12.23 24.14 -11.58
N PHE A 183 12.02 22.83 -11.72
CA PHE A 183 12.46 22.07 -12.89
C PHE A 183 11.66 22.40 -14.15
N TYR A 184 10.32 22.42 -14.09
CA TYR A 184 9.47 22.61 -15.27
C TYR A 184 9.08 24.07 -15.53
N GLY A 185 9.40 25.02 -14.64
CA GLY A 185 8.99 26.42 -14.73
C GLY A 185 7.48 26.65 -14.48
N LYS A 186 6.76 25.62 -14.04
CA LYS A 186 5.32 25.68 -13.72
C LYS A 186 4.97 24.65 -12.64
N ALA A 187 4.00 24.99 -11.79
CA ALA A 187 3.51 24.10 -10.74
C ALA A 187 2.80 22.86 -11.33
N PRO A 188 2.77 21.73 -10.61
CA PRO A 188 1.93 20.60 -10.96
C PRO A 188 0.46 21.02 -11.08
N ARG A 189 -0.21 20.53 -12.14
CA ARG A 189 -1.64 20.77 -12.35
C ARG A 189 -2.50 20.02 -11.35
N ARG A 190 -2.11 18.80 -11.02
CA ARG A 190 -2.75 17.92 -10.05
C ARG A 190 -1.71 17.19 -9.23
N SER A 191 -2.11 16.81 -8.01
CA SER A 191 -1.26 16.10 -7.08
C SER A 191 -2.01 14.88 -6.54
N TYR A 192 -1.37 13.73 -6.59
CA TYR A 192 -1.93 12.45 -6.16
C TYR A 192 -1.03 11.80 -5.10
N PHE A 193 -1.64 11.10 -4.14
CA PHE A 193 -0.93 10.23 -3.21
C PHE A 193 -1.44 8.79 -3.38
N ILE A 194 -0.54 7.85 -3.58
CA ILE A 194 -0.90 6.46 -3.83
C ILE A 194 -0.03 5.56 -2.97
N SER A 195 -0.64 4.88 -2.00
CA SER A 195 0.11 3.95 -1.15
C SER A 195 -0.81 2.97 -0.41
N CYS A 196 -0.20 1.98 0.26
CA CYS A 196 -0.89 0.94 1.01
C CYS A 196 -0.27 0.75 2.41
N SER A 197 -0.97 0.08 3.33
CA SER A 197 -0.45 -0.25 4.65
C SER A 197 -0.22 0.99 5.52
N ASN A 198 0.98 1.15 6.09
CA ASN A 198 1.38 2.41 6.72
C ASN A 198 1.27 3.58 5.74
N GLY A 199 1.59 3.38 4.45
CA GLY A 199 1.38 4.38 3.42
C GLY A 199 -0.10 4.74 3.21
N GLY A 200 -1.01 3.79 3.37
CA GLY A 200 -2.45 4.06 3.44
C GLY A 200 -2.80 4.96 4.62
N ARG A 201 -2.22 4.71 5.81
CA ARG A 201 -2.33 5.59 6.99
C ARG A 201 -1.80 6.99 6.69
N GLN A 202 -0.63 7.08 6.04
CA GLN A 202 -0.03 8.36 5.64
C GLN A 202 -0.96 9.14 4.71
N GLY A 203 -1.59 8.49 3.71
CA GLY A 203 -2.58 9.13 2.85
C GLY A 203 -3.80 9.68 3.61
N LEU A 204 -4.26 8.96 4.65
CA LEU A 204 -5.32 9.46 5.53
C LEU A 204 -4.84 10.61 6.43
N MET A 205 -3.58 10.61 6.89
CA MET A 205 -2.99 11.75 7.60
C MET A 205 -2.96 13.00 6.72
N GLU A 206 -2.61 12.87 5.44
CA GLU A 206 -2.64 13.97 4.48
C GLU A 206 -4.07 14.51 4.31
N ALA A 207 -5.07 13.64 4.13
CA ALA A 207 -6.46 14.06 4.00
C ALA A 207 -6.98 14.80 5.24
N GLN A 208 -6.57 14.36 6.45
CA GLN A 208 -7.02 14.90 7.74
C GLN A 208 -6.31 16.19 8.13
N ARG A 209 -4.97 16.23 7.97
CA ARG A 209 -4.12 17.31 8.51
C ARG A 209 -3.73 18.35 7.46
N TYR A 210 -3.51 17.89 6.22
CA TYR A 210 -2.98 18.72 5.13
C TYR A 210 -3.87 18.62 3.88
N PRO A 211 -5.15 18.98 4.00
CA PRO A 211 -6.15 18.77 2.94
C PRO A 211 -5.84 19.51 1.64
N GLY A 212 -4.81 20.38 1.63
CA GLY A 212 -4.35 21.10 0.45
C GLY A 212 -3.23 20.42 -0.33
N ASP A 213 -2.68 19.33 0.19
CA ASP A 213 -1.50 18.71 -0.41
C ASP A 213 -1.84 17.86 -1.63
N TYR A 214 -2.98 17.20 -1.64
CA TYR A 214 -3.35 16.30 -2.72
C TYR A 214 -4.78 16.52 -3.21
N ASP A 215 -4.98 16.43 -4.54
CA ASP A 215 -6.29 16.46 -5.18
C ASP A 215 -6.96 15.08 -5.12
N GLY A 216 -6.16 14.01 -5.13
CA GLY A 216 -6.63 12.63 -5.07
C GLY A 216 -5.73 11.74 -4.23
N ILE A 217 -6.33 10.85 -3.42
CA ILE A 217 -5.61 9.91 -2.56
C ILE A 217 -6.16 8.50 -2.78
N ILE A 218 -5.25 7.54 -3.01
CA ILE A 218 -5.52 6.11 -2.87
C ILE A 218 -4.86 5.64 -1.58
N SER A 219 -5.69 5.19 -0.64
CA SER A 219 -5.27 4.65 0.65
C SER A 219 -5.67 3.18 0.74
N GLY A 220 -4.72 2.29 0.45
CA GLY A 220 -4.94 0.85 0.50
C GLY A 220 -4.68 0.28 1.89
N ALA A 221 -5.51 -0.66 2.31
CA ALA A 221 -5.37 -1.41 3.57
C ALA A 221 -4.74 -0.55 4.69
N PRO A 222 -5.31 0.63 5.05
CA PRO A 222 -4.64 1.60 5.90
C PRO A 222 -4.45 1.10 7.32
N ALA A 223 -3.22 1.25 7.83
CA ALA A 223 -2.90 1.06 9.23
C ALA A 223 -3.39 2.25 10.08
N ASN A 224 -4.62 2.72 9.85
CA ASN A 224 -5.10 4.02 10.32
C ASN A 224 -5.29 4.09 11.84
N PHE A 225 -5.80 3.06 12.49
CA PHE A 225 -5.86 2.99 13.95
C PHE A 225 -4.60 2.31 14.48
N PHE A 226 -3.48 2.98 14.30
CA PHE A 226 -2.14 2.41 14.41
C PHE A 226 -1.84 1.82 15.79
N THR A 227 -2.16 2.53 16.88
CA THR A 227 -1.91 2.07 18.25
C THR A 227 -2.67 0.78 18.56
N HIS A 228 -3.93 0.69 18.14
CA HIS A 228 -4.76 -0.49 18.35
C HIS A 228 -4.38 -1.65 17.44
N LEU A 229 -4.03 -1.35 16.18
CA LEU A 229 -3.57 -2.37 15.22
C LEU A 229 -2.30 -3.07 15.73
N ILE A 230 -1.27 -2.29 16.09
CA ILE A 230 -0.01 -2.88 16.51
C ILE A 230 -0.13 -3.56 17.87
N ALA A 231 -1.01 -3.09 18.74
CA ALA A 231 -1.38 -3.83 19.95
C ALA A 231 -2.11 -5.14 19.61
N GLY A 232 -2.94 -5.17 18.56
CA GLY A 232 -3.54 -6.41 18.04
C GLY A 232 -2.50 -7.41 17.53
N HIS A 233 -1.41 -6.92 16.93
CA HIS A 233 -0.27 -7.76 16.56
C HIS A 233 0.37 -8.43 17.80
N ALA A 234 0.63 -7.64 18.86
CA ALA A 234 1.15 -8.19 20.11
C ALA A 234 0.17 -9.16 20.79
N TRP A 235 -1.15 -8.91 20.69
CA TRP A 235 -2.21 -9.80 21.15
C TRP A 235 -2.17 -11.16 20.44
N ASN A 236 -2.02 -11.18 19.12
CA ASN A 236 -1.93 -12.43 18.36
C ASN A 236 -0.66 -13.21 18.71
N ALA A 237 0.49 -12.51 18.83
CA ALA A 237 1.73 -13.12 19.28
C ALA A 237 1.57 -13.72 20.69
N GLN A 238 0.94 -12.99 21.62
CA GLN A 238 0.64 -13.52 22.97
C GLN A 238 -0.28 -14.74 22.90
N ALA A 239 -1.34 -14.69 22.09
CA ALA A 239 -2.30 -15.81 21.99
C ALA A 239 -1.66 -17.11 21.50
N LEU A 240 -0.68 -16.98 20.59
CA LEU A 240 0.00 -18.13 19.98
C LEU A 240 1.23 -18.61 20.77
N GLU A 241 1.86 -17.75 21.58
CA GLU A 241 3.22 -17.98 22.06
C GLU A 241 3.39 -17.85 23.58
N ALA A 242 2.39 -17.35 24.32
CA ALA A 242 2.49 -17.28 25.78
C ALA A 242 2.47 -18.67 26.43
N ASP A 243 1.73 -19.62 25.84
CA ASP A 243 1.76 -21.05 26.15
C ASP A 243 2.32 -21.82 24.94
N PRO A 244 3.44 -22.55 25.06
CA PRO A 244 3.98 -23.34 23.95
C PRO A 244 2.98 -24.31 23.30
N ALA A 245 2.00 -24.83 24.07
CA ALA A 245 0.96 -25.72 23.56
C ALA A 245 -0.05 -24.99 22.62
N SER A 246 -0.10 -23.65 22.66
CA SER A 246 -1.00 -22.82 21.85
C SER A 246 -0.45 -22.51 20.47
N TYR A 247 0.83 -22.79 20.20
CA TYR A 247 1.46 -22.45 18.92
C TYR A 247 0.87 -23.28 17.77
N ILE A 248 0.42 -22.57 16.73
CA ILE A 248 -0.10 -23.15 15.49
C ILE A 248 1.00 -23.12 14.44
N SER A 249 1.54 -24.28 14.08
CA SER A 249 2.56 -24.36 13.02
C SER A 249 1.97 -24.06 11.65
N ALA A 250 2.81 -23.53 10.74
CA ALA A 250 2.40 -23.24 9.36
C ALA A 250 1.87 -24.49 8.61
N ARG A 251 2.22 -25.70 9.03
CA ARG A 251 1.71 -26.96 8.45
C ARG A 251 0.22 -27.19 8.70
N LYS A 252 -0.36 -26.57 9.74
CA LYS A 252 -1.79 -26.67 10.07
C LYS A 252 -2.65 -25.66 9.31
N LEU A 253 -2.05 -24.62 8.70
CA LEU A 253 -2.80 -23.56 7.99
C LEU A 253 -3.66 -24.09 6.83
N PRO A 254 -3.21 -25.08 6.02
CA PRO A 254 -4.07 -25.63 4.96
C PRO A 254 -5.37 -26.26 5.49
N ALA A 255 -5.33 -26.91 6.66
CA ALA A 255 -6.55 -27.49 7.28
C ALA A 255 -7.50 -26.39 7.77
N ILE A 256 -6.95 -25.30 8.32
CA ILE A 256 -7.73 -24.14 8.77
C ILE A 256 -8.42 -23.47 7.59
N GLU A 257 -7.67 -23.17 6.51
CA GLU A 257 -8.20 -22.56 5.30
C GLU A 257 -9.26 -23.42 4.64
N ALA A 258 -9.02 -24.72 4.50
CA ALA A 258 -9.99 -25.64 3.91
C ALA A 258 -11.30 -25.71 4.70
N ALA A 259 -11.22 -25.71 6.05
CA ALA A 259 -12.42 -25.70 6.90
C ALA A 259 -13.20 -24.39 6.81
N ALA A 260 -12.49 -23.25 6.74
CA ALA A 260 -13.09 -21.93 6.55
C ALA A 260 -13.81 -21.81 5.19
N LEU A 261 -13.16 -22.26 4.10
CA LEU A 261 -13.76 -22.30 2.77
C LEU A 261 -14.97 -23.26 2.72
N ALA A 262 -14.87 -24.45 3.34
CA ALA A 262 -15.99 -25.38 3.38
C ALA A 262 -17.23 -24.77 4.06
N ALA A 263 -17.03 -23.89 5.05
CA ALA A 263 -18.12 -23.23 5.76
C ALA A 263 -18.69 -22.01 5.03
N CYS A 264 -17.87 -21.28 4.28
CA CYS A 264 -18.23 -19.92 3.86
C CYS A 264 -18.15 -19.64 2.36
N ASP A 265 -17.42 -20.42 1.56
CA ASP A 265 -17.22 -20.20 0.12
C ASP A 265 -18.57 -20.10 -0.63
N ALA A 266 -19.52 -20.99 -0.33
CA ALA A 266 -20.81 -21.03 -1.02
C ALA A 266 -21.84 -19.96 -0.56
N LEU A 267 -21.49 -19.04 0.36
CA LEU A 267 -22.44 -18.05 0.92
C LEU A 267 -22.88 -16.97 -0.08
N ASP A 268 -22.11 -16.73 -1.10
CA ASP A 268 -22.43 -15.81 -2.21
C ASP A 268 -23.15 -16.51 -3.38
N GLY A 269 -23.29 -17.85 -3.33
CA GLY A 269 -23.90 -18.69 -4.35
C GLY A 269 -22.91 -19.38 -5.28
N LEU A 270 -21.59 -19.23 -5.04
CA LEU A 270 -20.52 -19.89 -5.77
C LEU A 270 -19.67 -20.78 -4.86
N LYS A 271 -18.97 -21.73 -5.47
CA LYS A 271 -17.88 -22.49 -4.87
C LYS A 271 -16.64 -22.33 -5.73
N ASP A 272 -15.93 -21.22 -5.55
CA ASP A 272 -14.79 -20.86 -6.42
C ASP A 272 -13.49 -20.61 -5.64
N GLY A 273 -13.47 -21.00 -4.35
CA GLY A 273 -12.33 -20.87 -3.46
C GLY A 273 -12.15 -19.47 -2.88
N LEU A 274 -13.20 -18.64 -2.91
CA LEU A 274 -13.19 -17.30 -2.37
C LEU A 274 -14.32 -17.08 -1.37
N ILE A 275 -14.06 -16.29 -0.34
CA ILE A 275 -15.10 -15.77 0.55
C ILE A 275 -15.32 -14.31 0.15
N ASP A 276 -16.32 -14.06 -0.71
CA ASP A 276 -16.57 -12.72 -1.29
C ASP A 276 -17.05 -11.71 -0.25
N ASP A 277 -17.79 -12.17 0.77
CA ASP A 277 -18.26 -11.34 1.88
C ASP A 277 -17.86 -11.94 3.24
N PRO A 278 -16.63 -11.71 3.71
CA PRO A 278 -16.16 -12.24 4.99
C PRO A 278 -17.03 -11.85 6.20
N ALA A 279 -17.72 -10.72 6.13
CA ALA A 279 -18.61 -10.26 7.21
C ALA A 279 -19.83 -11.19 7.43
N ARG A 280 -20.20 -12.00 6.42
CA ARG A 280 -21.28 -13.00 6.52
C ARG A 280 -20.79 -14.38 6.95
N CYS A 281 -19.47 -14.62 6.89
CA CYS A 281 -18.89 -15.90 7.29
C CYS A 281 -19.04 -16.11 8.80
N ARG A 282 -19.64 -17.22 9.18
CA ARG A 282 -19.80 -17.64 10.60
C ARG A 282 -19.07 -18.95 10.80
N PHE A 283 -17.76 -18.95 10.49
CA PHE A 283 -16.91 -20.11 10.65
C PHE A 283 -16.69 -20.42 12.14
N ASP A 284 -17.07 -21.62 12.57
CA ASP A 284 -16.68 -22.15 13.88
C ASP A 284 -15.45 -23.04 13.74
N PRO A 285 -14.27 -22.60 14.21
CA PRO A 285 -13.07 -23.42 14.14
C PRO A 285 -13.10 -24.66 15.04
N GLY A 286 -14.14 -24.84 15.86
CA GLY A 286 -14.36 -26.03 16.67
C GLY A 286 -14.40 -27.34 15.88
N VAL A 287 -14.76 -27.28 14.59
CA VAL A 287 -14.73 -28.44 13.69
C VAL A 287 -13.32 -29.03 13.49
N LEU A 288 -12.29 -28.24 13.79
CA LEU A 288 -10.87 -28.63 13.68
C LEU A 288 -10.32 -29.30 14.93
N LEU A 289 -11.10 -29.42 16.02
CA LEU A 289 -10.59 -30.04 17.26
C LEU A 289 -10.18 -31.49 16.98
N CYS A 290 -8.96 -31.87 17.39
CA CYS A 290 -8.48 -33.24 17.27
C CYS A 290 -9.39 -34.16 18.08
N LYS A 291 -9.82 -35.27 17.47
CA LYS A 291 -10.63 -36.33 18.16
C LYS A 291 -9.73 -37.41 18.72
N ASP A 292 -8.61 -37.64 18.08
CA ASP A 292 -7.62 -38.65 18.41
C ASP A 292 -6.23 -37.98 18.55
N GLU A 293 -5.16 -38.61 18.07
CA GLU A 293 -3.80 -38.07 18.11
C GLU A 293 -3.68 -36.77 17.28
N GLU A 294 -2.81 -35.87 17.74
CA GLU A 294 -2.51 -34.62 17.04
C GLU A 294 -1.91 -34.87 15.66
N SER A 295 -2.41 -34.13 14.66
CA SER A 295 -1.92 -34.16 13.29
C SER A 295 -1.92 -32.78 12.66
N ASP A 296 -1.37 -32.62 11.45
CA ASP A 296 -1.44 -31.37 10.69
C ASP A 296 -2.89 -31.05 10.22
N GLY A 297 -3.80 -32.01 10.26
CA GLY A 297 -5.21 -31.86 9.88
C GLY A 297 -6.15 -31.40 11.02
N CYS A 298 -5.67 -31.26 12.26
CA CYS A 298 -6.49 -30.87 13.40
C CYS A 298 -5.73 -29.98 14.39
N LEU A 299 -6.46 -29.37 15.31
CA LEU A 299 -5.93 -28.49 16.36
C LEU A 299 -6.16 -29.10 17.74
N THR A 300 -5.17 -29.01 18.60
CA THR A 300 -5.34 -29.29 20.04
C THR A 300 -6.24 -28.23 20.68
N ALA A 301 -6.76 -28.49 21.88
CA ALA A 301 -7.60 -27.52 22.58
C ALA A 301 -6.91 -26.16 22.83
N PRO A 302 -5.62 -26.09 23.25
CA PRO A 302 -4.89 -24.83 23.36
C PRO A 302 -4.74 -24.11 22.01
N GLN A 303 -4.41 -24.82 20.90
CA GLN A 303 -4.30 -24.25 19.56
C GLN A 303 -5.64 -23.68 19.07
N LEU A 304 -6.74 -24.43 19.32
CA LEU A 304 -8.08 -23.96 18.97
C LEU A 304 -8.46 -22.69 19.73
N ALA A 305 -8.12 -22.60 21.03
CA ALA A 305 -8.34 -21.39 21.81
C ALA A 305 -7.52 -20.20 21.29
N ALA A 306 -6.28 -20.42 20.86
CA ALA A 306 -5.45 -19.40 20.22
C ALA A 306 -6.05 -18.95 18.88
N LEU A 307 -6.48 -19.88 18.02
CA LEU A 307 -7.11 -19.57 16.74
C LEU A 307 -8.37 -18.69 16.91
N ARG A 308 -9.22 -19.02 17.90
CA ARG A 308 -10.39 -18.18 18.21
C ARG A 308 -10.00 -16.76 18.61
N LYS A 309 -8.96 -16.59 19.42
CA LYS A 309 -8.46 -15.27 19.80
C LYS A 309 -8.01 -14.43 18.58
N VAL A 310 -7.39 -15.07 17.59
CA VAL A 310 -6.96 -14.38 16.35
C VAL A 310 -8.16 -13.96 15.50
N TYR A 311 -9.14 -14.84 15.33
CA TYR A 311 -10.35 -14.51 14.55
C TYR A 311 -11.27 -13.50 15.25
N ASP A 312 -11.39 -13.59 16.59
CA ASP A 312 -12.24 -12.69 17.36
C ASP A 312 -11.62 -11.32 17.59
N GLY A 313 -10.30 -11.23 17.57
CA GLY A 313 -9.54 -10.06 17.98
C GLY A 313 -9.60 -9.79 19.50
N PRO A 314 -8.90 -8.74 19.97
CA PRO A 314 -8.87 -8.36 21.39
C PRO A 314 -10.24 -8.00 21.94
N ARG A 315 -10.55 -8.50 23.13
CA ARG A 315 -11.79 -8.22 23.88
C ARG A 315 -11.46 -7.81 25.31
N ASP A 316 -12.32 -6.98 25.91
CA ASP A 316 -12.25 -6.68 27.34
C ASP A 316 -12.83 -7.80 28.20
N ALA A 317 -12.73 -7.64 29.52
CA ALA A 317 -13.24 -8.61 30.49
C ALA A 317 -14.76 -8.84 30.40
N THR A 318 -15.51 -7.94 29.76
CA THR A 318 -16.96 -8.07 29.53
C THR A 318 -17.28 -8.77 28.21
N GLY A 319 -16.26 -9.09 27.39
CA GLY A 319 -16.39 -9.68 26.06
C GLY A 319 -16.61 -8.65 24.94
N LYS A 320 -16.59 -7.35 25.22
CA LYS A 320 -16.71 -6.30 24.21
C LYS A 320 -15.45 -6.27 23.33
N SER A 321 -15.62 -6.24 22.02
CA SER A 321 -14.51 -6.09 21.08
C SER A 321 -13.80 -4.74 21.28
N LEU A 322 -12.48 -4.77 21.40
CA LEU A 322 -11.59 -3.60 21.51
C LEU A 322 -10.94 -3.27 20.17
N PHE A 323 -10.72 -4.27 19.33
CA PHE A 323 -10.22 -4.15 17.96
C PHE A 323 -10.69 -5.37 17.16
N PRO A 324 -10.93 -5.25 15.85
CA PRO A 324 -11.38 -6.39 15.05
C PRO A 324 -10.32 -7.48 14.91
N GLY A 325 -10.78 -8.74 14.77
CA GLY A 325 -9.95 -9.87 14.38
C GLY A 325 -9.88 -10.03 12.86
N TYR A 326 -9.26 -11.13 12.43
CA TYR A 326 -8.95 -11.38 11.02
C TYR A 326 -10.06 -12.16 10.31
N ALA A 327 -10.24 -11.89 9.02
CA ALA A 327 -11.17 -12.65 8.20
C ALA A 327 -10.55 -14.01 7.80
N PRO A 328 -11.35 -15.10 7.78
CA PRO A 328 -10.89 -16.42 7.33
C PRO A 328 -10.84 -16.52 5.80
N GLY A 329 -10.08 -17.51 5.27
CA GLY A 329 -10.19 -17.96 3.89
C GLY A 329 -9.01 -17.65 2.97
N ALA A 330 -7.84 -17.27 3.49
CA ALA A 330 -6.56 -17.24 2.77
C ALA A 330 -5.37 -17.28 3.74
N GLU A 331 -5.39 -18.22 4.65
CA GLU A 331 -4.36 -18.39 5.68
C GLU A 331 -3.03 -18.86 5.09
N THR A 332 -3.06 -19.60 3.99
CA THR A 332 -1.87 -20.21 3.35
C THR A 332 -1.17 -19.29 2.36
N GLY A 333 -0.01 -19.71 1.85
CA GLY A 333 0.73 -19.08 0.76
C GLY A 333 1.42 -17.76 1.11
N LEU A 334 1.99 -17.12 0.10
CA LEU A 334 2.75 -15.87 0.25
C LEU A 334 1.88 -14.74 0.80
N LEU A 335 2.41 -13.94 1.73
CA LEU A 335 1.69 -12.92 2.52
C LEU A 335 0.51 -13.46 3.33
N GLY A 336 0.45 -14.77 3.56
CA GLY A 336 -0.53 -15.39 4.46
C GLY A 336 -0.09 -15.41 5.92
N TRP A 337 -0.80 -16.18 6.73
CA TRP A 337 -0.58 -16.28 8.17
C TRP A 337 0.82 -16.78 8.55
N GLY A 338 1.42 -17.66 7.70
CA GLY A 338 2.79 -18.16 7.93
C GLY A 338 3.86 -17.07 7.94
N GLN A 339 3.62 -15.90 7.31
CA GLN A 339 4.50 -14.74 7.41
C GLN A 339 4.05 -13.75 8.47
N TRP A 340 2.75 -13.47 8.50
CA TRP A 340 2.22 -12.38 9.33
C TRP A 340 1.92 -12.79 10.76
N ILE A 341 1.29 -13.94 10.99
CA ILE A 341 0.64 -14.28 12.26
C ILE A 341 1.38 -15.41 13.01
N THR A 342 1.58 -16.56 12.35
CA THR A 342 2.17 -17.72 13.03
C THR A 342 3.69 -17.79 12.95
N GLY A 343 4.28 -17.21 11.90
CA GLY A 343 5.71 -17.37 11.62
C GLY A 343 6.06 -18.78 11.15
N THR A 344 7.34 -19.01 10.91
CA THR A 344 7.92 -20.35 10.65
C THR A 344 8.30 -21.07 11.93
N ALA A 345 8.39 -20.33 13.03
CA ALA A 345 8.63 -20.79 14.40
C ALA A 345 8.07 -19.71 15.37
N PRO A 346 7.86 -20.04 16.66
CA PRO A 346 7.47 -19.04 17.66
C PRO A 346 8.41 -17.82 17.65
N GLY A 347 7.85 -16.61 17.71
CA GLY A 347 8.59 -15.34 17.71
C GLY A 347 9.13 -14.88 16.36
N THR A 348 8.82 -15.58 15.25
CA THR A 348 9.34 -15.23 13.91
C THR A 348 8.31 -14.58 13.00
N SER A 349 7.09 -14.39 13.46
CA SER A 349 6.05 -13.72 12.66
C SER A 349 6.31 -12.22 12.53
N ALA A 350 5.83 -11.62 11.44
CA ALA A 350 5.91 -10.18 11.29
C ALA A 350 5.15 -9.46 12.42
N GLN A 351 3.98 -9.98 12.83
CA GLN A 351 3.18 -9.38 13.91
C GLN A 351 3.89 -9.43 15.26
N SER A 352 4.59 -10.52 15.61
CA SER A 352 5.37 -10.58 16.86
C SER A 352 6.48 -9.53 16.86
N ALA A 353 7.16 -9.33 15.72
CA ALA A 353 8.20 -8.31 15.58
C ALA A 353 7.63 -6.88 15.68
N PHE A 354 6.55 -6.57 14.95
CA PHE A 354 5.89 -5.25 15.02
C PHE A 354 5.37 -4.96 16.42
N GLY A 355 4.63 -5.90 17.03
CA GLY A 355 4.08 -5.74 18.38
C GLY A 355 5.16 -5.53 19.42
N ALA A 356 6.20 -6.38 19.43
CA ALA A 356 7.31 -6.26 20.36
C ALA A 356 8.05 -4.93 20.21
N ASN A 357 8.45 -4.56 19.00
CA ASN A 357 9.25 -3.36 18.77
C ASN A 357 8.47 -2.06 19.05
N PHE A 358 7.18 -2.02 18.74
CA PHE A 358 6.34 -0.87 19.05
C PHE A 358 6.27 -0.60 20.55
N PHE A 359 5.95 -1.64 21.34
CA PHE A 359 5.82 -1.45 22.78
C PHE A 359 7.18 -1.23 23.45
N LYS A 360 8.23 -1.95 23.05
CA LYS A 360 9.57 -1.77 23.61
C LYS A 360 10.09 -0.36 23.38
N TYR A 361 10.03 0.14 22.14
CA TYR A 361 10.77 1.31 21.74
C TYR A 361 9.93 2.58 21.60
N MET A 362 8.68 2.48 21.14
CA MET A 362 7.84 3.67 20.98
C MET A 362 6.97 3.95 22.20
N VAL A 363 6.41 2.91 22.85
CA VAL A 363 5.46 3.10 23.96
C VAL A 363 6.18 3.22 25.29
N PHE A 364 6.93 2.17 25.71
CA PHE A 364 7.49 2.09 27.04
C PHE A 364 8.96 2.55 27.11
N GLU A 365 9.69 2.56 25.99
CA GLU A 365 11.14 2.81 25.96
C GLU A 365 11.90 1.86 26.90
N ASP A 366 11.46 0.60 26.93
CA ASP A 366 11.95 -0.48 27.77
C ASP A 366 12.23 -1.73 26.92
N GLU A 367 13.49 -2.05 26.70
CA GLU A 367 13.90 -3.25 25.94
C GLU A 367 13.51 -4.57 26.61
N ALA A 368 13.24 -4.58 27.92
CA ALA A 368 12.83 -5.75 28.66
C ALA A 368 11.32 -6.04 28.55
N TRP A 369 10.53 -5.12 27.95
CA TRP A 369 9.12 -5.36 27.74
C TRP A 369 8.88 -6.62 26.87
N ASP A 370 7.91 -7.44 27.28
CA ASP A 370 7.60 -8.72 26.63
C ASP A 370 6.10 -8.81 26.34
N TYR A 371 5.72 -9.03 25.06
CA TYR A 371 4.32 -9.19 24.65
C TYR A 371 3.58 -10.34 25.36
N ARG A 372 4.29 -11.33 25.93
CA ARG A 372 3.68 -12.36 26.75
C ARG A 372 3.00 -11.82 28.00
N ARG A 373 3.36 -10.60 28.42
CA ARG A 373 2.77 -9.87 29.56
C ARG A 373 1.79 -8.79 29.15
N LEU A 374 1.45 -8.69 27.85
CA LEU A 374 0.52 -7.69 27.35
C LEU A 374 -0.80 -7.73 28.10
N ASP A 375 -1.17 -6.61 28.69
CA ASP A 375 -2.55 -6.30 29.09
C ASP A 375 -3.10 -5.35 28.01
N TYR A 376 -3.88 -5.89 27.07
CA TYR A 376 -4.31 -5.13 25.92
C TYR A 376 -5.00 -3.82 26.31
N ALA A 377 -5.97 -3.87 27.23
CA ALA A 377 -6.75 -2.69 27.59
C ALA A 377 -5.90 -1.60 28.27
N ARG A 378 -4.98 -1.98 29.15
CA ARG A 378 -4.08 -1.05 29.84
C ARG A 378 -3.02 -0.50 28.91
N ASP A 379 -2.35 -1.38 28.16
CA ASP A 379 -1.16 -1.00 27.37
C ASP A 379 -1.54 -0.19 26.15
N VAL A 380 -2.72 -0.44 25.53
CA VAL A 380 -3.28 0.41 24.48
C VAL A 380 -3.61 1.81 24.99
N GLN A 381 -4.15 1.95 26.20
CA GLN A 381 -4.40 3.29 26.77
C GLN A 381 -3.11 4.08 26.97
N VAL A 382 -2.00 3.40 27.33
CA VAL A 382 -0.68 4.05 27.41
C VAL A 382 -0.23 4.49 26.01
N ALA A 383 -0.33 3.61 25.01
CA ALA A 383 0.00 3.91 23.63
C ALA A 383 -0.83 5.08 23.07
N ASP A 384 -2.14 5.09 23.32
CA ASP A 384 -3.03 6.16 22.86
C ASP A 384 -2.69 7.52 23.47
N ARG A 385 -2.43 7.55 24.78
CA ARG A 385 -2.02 8.81 25.45
C ARG A 385 -0.70 9.36 24.91
N LYS A 386 0.29 8.48 24.66
CA LYS A 386 1.63 8.88 24.23
C LYS A 386 1.68 9.18 22.73
N LEU A 387 1.06 8.32 21.91
CA LEU A 387 1.30 8.26 20.47
C LEU A 387 0.03 8.47 19.62
N GLY A 388 -1.17 8.34 20.20
CA GLY A 388 -2.41 8.33 19.44
C GLY A 388 -2.61 9.58 18.58
N LYS A 389 -2.33 10.78 19.13
CA LYS A 389 -2.42 12.04 18.36
C LYS A 389 -1.43 12.11 17.19
N THR A 390 -0.32 11.40 17.27
CA THR A 390 0.74 11.43 16.26
C THR A 390 0.57 10.33 15.22
N LEU A 391 0.17 9.12 15.65
CA LEU A 391 0.19 7.95 14.78
C LEU A 391 -1.19 7.52 14.26
N ASN A 392 -2.29 7.83 14.97
CA ASN A 392 -3.62 7.41 14.55
C ASN A 392 -4.21 8.37 13.52
N ALA A 393 -4.55 7.85 12.34
CA ALA A 393 -5.26 8.56 11.28
C ALA A 393 -6.75 8.19 11.31
N THR A 394 -7.41 8.45 12.43
CA THR A 394 -8.77 7.97 12.72
C THR A 394 -9.83 9.06 12.71
N ASP A 395 -9.47 10.32 12.44
CA ASP A 395 -10.44 11.39 12.36
C ASP A 395 -11.38 11.17 11.15
N PRO A 396 -12.69 10.97 11.36
CA PRO A 396 -13.65 10.80 10.28
C PRO A 396 -14.07 12.12 9.63
N ASP A 397 -13.68 13.27 10.20
CA ASP A 397 -14.03 14.57 9.65
C ASP A 397 -13.09 14.97 8.52
N LEU A 398 -13.42 14.55 7.31
CA LEU A 398 -12.73 14.94 6.07
C LEU A 398 -13.39 16.14 5.37
N GLY A 399 -14.16 16.94 6.11
CA GLY A 399 -14.90 18.08 5.55
C GLY A 399 -14.01 19.10 4.84
N ALA A 400 -12.82 19.40 5.38
CA ALA A 400 -11.84 20.30 4.76
C ALA A 400 -11.29 19.75 3.44
N PHE A 401 -10.93 18.46 3.39
CA PHE A 401 -10.47 17.79 2.19
C PHE A 401 -11.56 17.79 1.09
N ARG A 402 -12.79 17.43 1.45
CA ARG A 402 -13.94 17.51 0.54
C ARG A 402 -14.18 18.93 0.01
N ALA A 403 -14.13 19.94 0.87
CA ALA A 403 -14.39 21.33 0.49
C ALA A 403 -13.41 21.87 -0.55
N ARG A 404 -12.18 21.32 -0.59
CA ARG A 404 -11.17 21.63 -1.61
C ARG A 404 -11.32 20.81 -2.91
N GLY A 405 -12.34 19.95 -3.00
CA GLY A 405 -12.58 19.09 -4.15
C GLY A 405 -11.81 17.77 -4.10
N GLY A 406 -11.09 17.46 -3.02
CA GLY A 406 -10.30 16.24 -2.85
C GLY A 406 -11.11 14.98 -3.06
N LYS A 407 -10.49 13.91 -3.56
CA LYS A 407 -11.08 12.59 -3.78
C LYS A 407 -10.27 11.51 -3.09
N LEU A 408 -10.96 10.63 -2.36
CA LEU A 408 -10.35 9.52 -1.62
C LEU A 408 -10.88 8.18 -2.11
N ILE A 409 -10.00 7.30 -2.54
CA ILE A 409 -10.33 5.90 -2.76
C ILE A 409 -9.64 5.07 -1.67
N LEU A 410 -10.44 4.32 -0.92
CA LEU A 410 -9.99 3.26 -0.03
C LEU A 410 -10.08 1.93 -0.76
N TYR A 411 -9.12 1.04 -0.55
CA TYR A 411 -9.26 -0.37 -0.91
C TYR A 411 -8.70 -1.27 0.19
N HIS A 412 -9.18 -2.52 0.27
CA HIS A 412 -8.67 -3.49 1.24
C HIS A 412 -8.86 -4.92 0.74
N GLY A 413 -7.88 -5.78 1.00
CA GLY A 413 -7.97 -7.21 0.72
C GLY A 413 -8.94 -7.92 1.68
N GLY A 414 -9.82 -8.76 1.14
CA GLY A 414 -10.79 -9.51 1.95
C GLY A 414 -10.16 -10.47 2.96
N CYS A 415 -8.92 -10.92 2.68
CA CYS A 415 -8.18 -11.90 3.48
C CYS A 415 -6.83 -11.34 3.96
N ASP A 416 -6.77 -10.05 4.26
CA ASP A 416 -5.55 -9.39 4.73
C ASP A 416 -5.12 -9.94 6.09
N ALA A 417 -3.90 -10.52 6.16
CA ALA A 417 -3.32 -11.09 7.37
C ALA A 417 -2.47 -10.08 8.18
N ALA A 418 -2.24 -8.88 7.65
CA ALA A 418 -1.53 -7.82 8.36
C ALA A 418 -2.49 -6.87 9.07
N ILE A 419 -3.56 -6.45 8.38
CA ILE A 419 -4.53 -5.48 8.87
C ILE A 419 -5.94 -6.03 8.67
N PRO A 420 -6.75 -6.17 9.73
CA PRO A 420 -8.11 -6.65 9.58
C PRO A 420 -8.95 -5.75 8.65
N LEU A 421 -9.64 -6.33 7.67
CA LEU A 421 -10.56 -5.62 6.76
C LEU A 421 -11.54 -4.72 7.53
N GLN A 422 -12.06 -5.21 8.66
CA GLN A 422 -13.05 -4.50 9.47
C GLN A 422 -12.53 -3.14 9.96
N ASN A 423 -11.21 -2.99 10.18
CA ASN A 423 -10.62 -1.70 10.56
C ASN A 423 -10.88 -0.61 9.50
N THR A 424 -10.78 -0.93 8.21
CA THR A 424 -11.10 0.02 7.12
C THR A 424 -12.61 0.22 6.96
N VAL A 425 -13.40 -0.84 7.13
CA VAL A 425 -14.88 -0.74 7.15
C VAL A 425 -15.34 0.21 8.24
N ASP A 426 -14.80 0.11 9.45
CA ASP A 426 -15.15 0.96 10.59
C ASP A 426 -14.78 2.42 10.33
N TYR A 427 -13.60 2.66 9.74
CA TYR A 427 -13.20 4.01 9.34
C TYR A 427 -14.13 4.60 8.28
N TYR A 428 -14.42 3.85 7.20
CA TYR A 428 -15.34 4.29 6.16
C TYR A 428 -16.74 4.59 6.72
N ASN A 429 -17.26 3.73 7.59
CA ASN A 429 -18.55 3.94 8.26
C ASN A 429 -18.51 5.20 9.16
N GLY A 430 -17.39 5.44 9.84
CA GLY A 430 -17.19 6.66 10.61
C GLY A 430 -17.27 7.93 9.75
N VAL A 431 -16.59 7.93 8.59
CA VAL A 431 -16.63 9.05 7.63
C VAL A 431 -18.05 9.27 7.08
N THR A 432 -18.74 8.19 6.69
CA THR A 432 -20.11 8.28 6.15
C THR A 432 -21.12 8.74 7.19
N ALA A 433 -20.97 8.31 8.44
CA ALA A 433 -21.81 8.76 9.55
C ALA A 433 -21.58 10.25 9.87
N LYS A 434 -20.31 10.69 9.93
CA LYS A 434 -19.93 12.07 10.24
C LYS A 434 -20.43 13.06 9.19
N LEU A 435 -20.27 12.74 7.91
CA LEU A 435 -20.56 13.64 6.79
C LEU A 435 -21.90 13.36 6.11
N ARG A 436 -22.65 12.35 6.57
CA ARG A 436 -23.85 11.79 5.94
C ARG A 436 -23.51 11.15 4.56
N THR A 437 -24.09 10.01 4.28
CA THR A 437 -23.75 9.15 3.11
C THR A 437 -23.66 9.93 1.79
N LYS A 438 -24.69 10.74 1.45
CA LYS A 438 -24.70 11.50 0.19
C LYS A 438 -23.51 12.44 0.02
N GLN A 439 -23.03 13.05 1.11
CA GLN A 439 -21.85 13.93 1.06
C GLN A 439 -20.56 13.12 0.96
N ALA A 440 -20.46 12.00 1.70
CA ALA A 440 -19.33 11.09 1.62
C ALA A 440 -19.18 10.52 0.20
N ASP A 441 -20.26 10.08 -0.43
CA ASP A 441 -20.27 9.52 -1.79
C ASP A 441 -19.78 10.51 -2.85
N SER A 442 -19.80 11.81 -2.58
CA SER A 442 -19.29 12.81 -3.52
C SER A 442 -17.76 12.84 -3.61
N PHE A 443 -17.03 12.23 -2.63
CA PHE A 443 -15.59 12.34 -2.58
C PHE A 443 -14.86 11.10 -1.99
N VAL A 444 -15.57 10.12 -1.41
CA VAL A 444 -14.98 8.87 -0.91
C VAL A 444 -15.57 7.66 -1.63
N ARG A 445 -14.72 6.69 -2.00
CA ARG A 445 -15.10 5.34 -2.42
C ARG A 445 -14.30 4.32 -1.63
N PHE A 446 -14.91 3.17 -1.34
CA PHE A 446 -14.22 2.04 -0.74
C PHE A 446 -14.50 0.78 -1.55
N PHE A 447 -13.43 0.02 -1.85
CA PHE A 447 -13.48 -1.25 -2.55
C PHE A 447 -12.86 -2.36 -1.72
N SER A 448 -13.65 -3.38 -1.38
CA SER A 448 -13.15 -4.63 -0.83
C SER A 448 -12.78 -5.57 -1.97
N ALA A 449 -11.58 -6.16 -1.93
CA ALA A 449 -11.11 -7.11 -2.93
C ALA A 449 -11.12 -8.54 -2.34
N PRO A 450 -12.13 -9.37 -2.70
CA PRO A 450 -12.27 -10.72 -2.18
C PRO A 450 -11.04 -11.58 -2.48
N GLY A 451 -10.59 -12.37 -1.50
CA GLY A 451 -9.43 -13.24 -1.63
C GLY A 451 -8.09 -12.53 -1.81
N MET A 452 -8.05 -11.20 -1.85
CA MET A 452 -6.79 -10.45 -1.83
C MET A 452 -6.23 -10.40 -0.40
N LYS A 453 -4.92 -10.53 -0.27
CA LYS A 453 -4.17 -10.40 0.97
C LYS A 453 -3.72 -8.96 1.23
N HIS A 454 -2.66 -8.79 2.02
CA HIS A 454 -2.17 -7.46 2.36
C HIS A 454 -1.65 -6.71 1.14
N CYS A 455 -2.37 -5.70 0.71
CA CYS A 455 -2.07 -4.83 -0.44
C CYS A 455 -2.09 -5.49 -1.81
N LEU A 456 -1.83 -6.79 -1.92
CA LEU A 456 -1.70 -7.57 -3.17
C LEU A 456 -1.68 -9.08 -2.89
N LEU A 457 -1.58 -9.89 -3.94
CA LEU A 457 -1.55 -11.35 -3.88
C LEU A 457 -2.82 -11.97 -3.29
N GLY A 458 -2.80 -13.28 -3.13
CA GLY A 458 -3.95 -14.04 -2.63
C GLY A 458 -4.65 -14.85 -3.74
N PRO A 459 -5.61 -15.69 -3.39
CA PRO A 459 -6.33 -16.55 -4.34
C PRO A 459 -7.25 -15.77 -5.29
N GLY A 460 -7.79 -14.62 -4.85
CA GLY A 460 -8.70 -13.80 -5.65
C GLY A 460 -8.02 -12.81 -6.59
N PRO A 461 -8.80 -12.15 -7.47
CA PRO A 461 -8.33 -11.02 -8.26
C PRO A 461 -7.77 -9.91 -7.39
N ASN A 462 -6.50 -9.56 -7.63
CA ASN A 462 -5.71 -8.73 -6.72
C ASN A 462 -4.89 -7.64 -7.42
N MET A 463 -5.09 -7.47 -8.76
CA MET A 463 -4.41 -6.46 -9.56
C MET A 463 -5.45 -5.58 -10.25
N PHE A 464 -5.45 -4.28 -9.92
CA PHE A 464 -6.37 -3.26 -10.45
C PHE A 464 -5.75 -1.86 -10.46
N GLY A 465 -4.42 -1.76 -10.66
CA GLY A 465 -3.72 -0.49 -10.78
C GLY A 465 -3.40 0.22 -9.45
N GLN A 466 -3.57 -0.45 -8.31
CA GLN A 466 -3.44 0.12 -6.96
C GLN A 466 -2.04 0.62 -6.60
N PHE A 467 -1.03 0.22 -7.35
CA PHE A 467 0.35 0.68 -7.18
C PHE A 467 0.86 1.50 -8.36
N GLY A 468 -0.05 1.94 -9.23
CA GLY A 468 0.33 2.63 -10.45
C GLY A 468 0.74 1.71 -11.61
N VAL A 469 0.54 0.39 -11.49
CA VAL A 469 0.64 -0.53 -12.63
C VAL A 469 -0.46 -0.21 -13.63
N PRO A 470 -0.15 0.19 -14.88
CA PRO A 470 -1.19 0.46 -15.86
C PRO A 470 -1.98 -0.81 -16.16
N MET A 471 -3.28 -0.82 -15.83
CA MET A 471 -4.18 -1.96 -16.05
C MET A 471 -5.18 -1.72 -17.21
N GLY A 472 -5.00 -0.64 -17.94
CA GLY A 472 -5.86 -0.23 -19.04
C GLY A 472 -6.61 1.07 -18.75
N ASP A 473 -7.91 1.08 -18.94
CA ASP A 473 -8.77 2.26 -18.71
C ASP A 473 -9.19 2.40 -17.23
N ALA A 474 -9.94 3.45 -16.93
CA ALA A 474 -10.46 3.73 -15.59
C ALA A 474 -11.46 2.68 -15.04
N GLY A 475 -11.89 1.71 -15.86
CA GLY A 475 -12.70 0.58 -15.40
C GLY A 475 -11.86 -0.57 -14.84
N HIS A 476 -10.56 -0.60 -15.15
CA HIS A 476 -9.62 -1.67 -14.76
C HIS A 476 -8.45 -1.15 -13.90
N ASP A 477 -8.28 0.17 -13.82
CA ASP A 477 -7.14 0.84 -13.18
C ASP A 477 -7.66 1.88 -12.18
N VAL A 478 -7.51 1.58 -10.89
CA VAL A 478 -7.99 2.47 -9.80
C VAL A 478 -7.25 3.80 -9.77
N THR A 479 -5.98 3.85 -10.24
CA THR A 479 -5.23 5.10 -10.38
C THR A 479 -5.83 5.97 -11.48
N ALA A 480 -6.09 5.40 -12.65
CA ALA A 480 -6.78 6.09 -13.75
C ALA A 480 -8.23 6.48 -13.37
N ALA A 481 -8.90 5.65 -12.57
CA ALA A 481 -10.24 5.96 -12.04
C ALA A 481 -10.21 7.17 -11.09
N LEU A 482 -9.21 7.24 -10.21
CA LEU A 482 -9.01 8.42 -9.34
C LEU A 482 -8.71 9.68 -10.15
N GLU A 483 -7.80 9.60 -11.13
CA GLU A 483 -7.47 10.71 -12.02
C GLU A 483 -8.72 11.21 -12.76
N ARG A 484 -9.52 10.30 -13.33
CA ARG A 484 -10.78 10.63 -13.98
C ARG A 484 -11.78 11.27 -13.02
N TRP A 485 -11.83 10.80 -11.77
CA TRP A 485 -12.73 11.39 -10.77
C TRP A 485 -12.31 12.81 -10.38
N VAL A 486 -11.02 13.04 -10.16
CA VAL A 486 -10.46 14.37 -9.86
C VAL A 486 -10.63 15.34 -11.03
N GLU A 487 -10.34 14.89 -12.25
CA GLU A 487 -10.24 15.78 -13.42
C GLU A 487 -11.57 16.00 -14.14
N GLN A 488 -12.45 14.99 -14.12
CA GLN A 488 -13.72 15.00 -14.88
C GLN A 488 -14.96 14.87 -13.98
N GLY A 489 -14.80 14.67 -12.67
CA GLY A 489 -15.91 14.49 -11.74
C GLY A 489 -16.62 13.13 -11.82
N VAL A 490 -16.09 12.16 -12.56
CA VAL A 490 -16.70 10.84 -12.76
C VAL A 490 -16.21 9.87 -11.71
N ALA A 491 -17.02 9.64 -10.68
CA ALA A 491 -16.72 8.71 -9.60
C ALA A 491 -16.71 7.25 -10.08
N PRO A 492 -15.76 6.40 -9.62
CA PRO A 492 -15.81 4.98 -9.92
C PRO A 492 -16.84 4.28 -9.01
N ASP A 493 -17.82 3.61 -9.60
CA ASP A 493 -18.77 2.77 -8.86
C ASP A 493 -18.37 1.29 -8.86
N ARG A 494 -17.45 0.92 -9.73
CA ARG A 494 -16.87 -0.42 -9.85
C ARG A 494 -15.50 -0.35 -10.50
N ILE A 495 -14.64 -1.32 -10.18
CA ILE A 495 -13.33 -1.57 -10.81
C ILE A 495 -13.26 -3.05 -11.16
N VAL A 496 -12.74 -3.41 -12.31
CA VAL A 496 -12.45 -4.80 -12.67
C VAL A 496 -11.03 -5.16 -12.20
N ALA A 497 -10.93 -6.02 -11.20
CA ALA A 497 -9.66 -6.57 -10.77
C ALA A 497 -9.30 -7.84 -11.56
N ALA A 498 -8.02 -8.07 -11.78
CA ALA A 498 -7.49 -9.24 -12.44
C ALA A 498 -6.66 -10.10 -11.48
N LYS A 499 -6.65 -11.42 -11.71
CA LYS A 499 -5.68 -12.39 -11.20
C LYS A 499 -4.84 -12.85 -12.37
N TRP A 500 -3.54 -12.70 -12.29
CA TRP A 500 -2.63 -13.27 -13.29
C TRP A 500 -2.38 -14.75 -13.02
N LYS A 501 -2.12 -15.54 -14.07
CA LYS A 501 -1.82 -16.98 -13.96
C LYS A 501 -0.61 -17.26 -13.07
N LEU A 502 0.41 -16.44 -13.19
CA LEU A 502 1.54 -16.38 -12.27
C LEU A 502 1.54 -15.03 -11.59
N ASP A 503 1.45 -15.03 -10.28
CA ASP A 503 1.45 -13.80 -9.49
C ASP A 503 2.65 -12.91 -9.83
N LEU A 504 2.44 -11.60 -9.90
CA LEU A 504 3.44 -10.58 -10.22
C LEU A 504 4.03 -10.68 -11.64
N ASN A 505 3.50 -11.56 -12.49
CA ASN A 505 3.91 -11.72 -13.88
C ASN A 505 2.74 -11.44 -14.83
N ARG A 506 2.66 -10.21 -15.32
CA ARG A 506 1.61 -9.77 -16.24
C ARG A 506 1.61 -10.56 -17.56
N ASP A 507 2.80 -10.94 -18.06
CA ASP A 507 2.95 -11.64 -19.33
C ASP A 507 2.45 -13.09 -19.28
N SER A 508 2.20 -13.61 -18.07
CA SER A 508 1.57 -14.93 -17.89
C SER A 508 0.11 -14.98 -18.34
N GLY A 509 -0.50 -13.82 -18.58
CA GLY A 509 -1.91 -13.68 -18.93
C GLY A 509 -2.86 -13.74 -17.72
N ILE A 510 -4.11 -13.38 -17.96
CA ILE A 510 -5.16 -13.34 -16.93
C ILE A 510 -5.73 -14.74 -16.71
N ALA A 511 -5.85 -15.14 -15.43
CA ALA A 511 -6.52 -16.36 -15.01
C ALA A 511 -7.99 -16.10 -14.64
N ARG A 512 -8.26 -14.97 -13.97
CA ARG A 512 -9.58 -14.61 -13.45
C ARG A 512 -9.74 -13.09 -13.39
N THR A 513 -10.95 -12.60 -13.61
CA THR A 513 -11.34 -11.21 -13.31
C THR A 513 -12.54 -11.19 -12.38
N ARG A 514 -12.70 -10.10 -11.61
CA ARG A 514 -13.84 -9.87 -10.72
C ARG A 514 -14.18 -8.40 -10.63
N LEU A 515 -15.48 -8.08 -10.46
CA LEU A 515 -15.89 -6.73 -10.11
C LEU A 515 -15.54 -6.43 -8.65
N LEU A 516 -14.82 -5.35 -8.40
CA LEU A 516 -14.79 -4.69 -7.11
C LEU A 516 -15.89 -3.64 -7.13
N CYS A 517 -16.89 -3.80 -6.29
CA CYS A 517 -18.03 -2.89 -6.21
C CYS A 517 -17.80 -1.83 -5.12
N ALA A 518 -18.27 -0.60 -5.36
CA ALA A 518 -18.21 0.44 -4.34
C ALA A 518 -19.04 0.02 -3.11
N TRP A 519 -18.38 -0.03 -1.93
CA TRP A 519 -19.01 -0.42 -0.67
C TRP A 519 -20.24 0.46 -0.36
N PRO A 520 -21.36 -0.09 0.16
CA PRO A 520 -21.52 -1.46 0.70
C PRO A 520 -21.98 -2.51 -0.32
N GLN A 521 -21.89 -2.24 -1.63
CA GLN A 521 -22.22 -3.23 -2.64
C GLN A 521 -21.17 -4.35 -2.71
N VAL A 522 -21.60 -5.52 -3.15
CA VAL A 522 -20.77 -6.70 -3.43
C VAL A 522 -21.01 -7.21 -4.84
N ALA A 523 -20.03 -7.87 -5.43
CA ALA A 523 -20.21 -8.58 -6.69
C ALA A 523 -21.08 -9.83 -6.47
N ARG A 524 -22.13 -9.99 -7.26
CA ARG A 524 -22.98 -11.18 -7.23
C ARG A 524 -23.05 -11.83 -8.61
N TYR A 525 -22.84 -13.12 -8.65
CA TYR A 525 -22.93 -13.89 -9.89
C TYR A 525 -24.33 -13.84 -10.47
N LYS A 526 -24.44 -13.65 -11.81
CA LYS A 526 -25.71 -13.53 -12.54
C LYS A 526 -26.42 -14.86 -12.77
N GLY A 527 -25.76 -16.00 -12.47
CA GLY A 527 -26.28 -17.34 -12.74
C GLY A 527 -25.95 -17.85 -14.14
N SER A 528 -25.20 -17.12 -14.95
CA SER A 528 -24.77 -17.51 -16.30
C SER A 528 -23.44 -16.86 -16.67
N GLY A 529 -22.67 -17.48 -17.58
CA GLY A 529 -21.33 -17.07 -17.98
C GLY A 529 -20.25 -17.75 -17.14
N SER A 530 -18.97 -17.46 -17.44
CA SER A 530 -17.82 -17.96 -16.70
C SER A 530 -17.73 -17.30 -15.33
N THR A 531 -17.52 -18.08 -14.27
CA THR A 531 -17.24 -17.56 -12.94
C THR A 531 -15.85 -16.92 -12.82
N ASP A 532 -15.01 -17.07 -13.83
CA ASP A 532 -13.70 -16.42 -13.92
C ASP A 532 -13.73 -15.08 -14.68
N GLU A 533 -14.90 -14.62 -15.11
CA GLU A 533 -15.07 -13.38 -15.85
C GLU A 533 -15.92 -12.36 -15.09
N ALA A 534 -15.39 -11.15 -14.92
CA ALA A 534 -16.09 -10.06 -14.22
C ALA A 534 -17.45 -9.71 -14.86
N GLU A 535 -17.61 -9.93 -16.15
CA GLU A 535 -18.85 -9.70 -16.91
C GLU A 535 -20.00 -10.60 -16.45
N SER A 536 -19.70 -11.75 -15.82
CA SER A 536 -20.69 -12.66 -15.26
C SER A 536 -21.25 -12.20 -13.90
N PHE A 537 -20.79 -11.07 -13.40
CA PHE A 537 -21.18 -10.51 -12.10
C PHE A 537 -21.90 -9.17 -12.24
N VAL A 538 -22.61 -8.79 -11.20
CA VAL A 538 -23.27 -7.49 -11.06
C VAL A 538 -23.09 -6.97 -9.64
N CYS A 539 -22.89 -5.66 -9.49
CA CYS A 539 -22.87 -5.02 -8.18
C CYS A 539 -24.28 -4.92 -7.60
N THR A 540 -24.48 -5.47 -6.39
CA THR A 540 -25.75 -5.43 -5.66
C THR A 540 -25.51 -4.99 -4.23
N THR A 541 -26.53 -4.42 -3.59
CA THR A 541 -26.53 -4.22 -2.13
C THR A 541 -26.48 -5.58 -1.41
N ARG A 542 -25.82 -5.61 -0.25
CA ARG A 542 -25.67 -6.80 0.61
C ARG A 542 -27.01 -7.34 1.09
#